data_67dadaeb0a63d68e96d6586975360a25
#
_entry.id   67dadaeb0a63d68e96d6586975360a25
#
_cell.length_a   1.000
_cell.length_b   1.000
_cell.length_c   1.000
_cell.angle_alpha   90.00
_cell.angle_beta   90.00
_cell.angle_gamma   90.00
#
_symmetry.space_group_name_H-M   'P 1'
#
loop_
_entity.id
_entity.type
_entity.pdbx_description
1 polymer ?
#
loop_
_entity_poly.entity_id
_entity_poly.type
_entity_poly.pdbx_seq_one_letter_code
_entity_poly.pdbx_strand_id
1 'polypeptide(L)'
;ETAQEIAAFAREFRARAIDPGVSEHSADAIDIVGTGGDHSGGFNISSMVVLVLASAGVKVMKHGNRGITSACGSADLLAGLGVKIDASPEVLRGALTELGYCFFFAPVYHPTFKHIVPVRKALAAQGRRTVFNILGPTINPGRPAHVILGVFAEEWVERMAAVLKLLDTKAGLVAHGVIDESRGIDEVTTATRNTVRGVGRLGQINGHWSARDFGLESTEFADLKGGDVATNLAIV
;
A
#
# COMPACT_ATOMS: atom_id res chain seq x y z
N GLU A 1 -19.11 -4.89 0.93
CA GLU A 1 -19.20 -3.87 -0.12
C GLU A 1 -18.83 -4.47 -1.49
N THR A 2 -19.46 -3.98 -2.55
CA THR A 2 -19.17 -4.33 -3.94
C THR A 2 -17.96 -3.54 -4.46
N ALA A 3 -17.34 -4.02 -5.54
CA ALA A 3 -16.24 -3.29 -6.18
C ALA A 3 -16.67 -1.90 -6.69
N GLN A 4 -17.92 -1.78 -7.17
CA GLN A 4 -18.50 -0.51 -7.62
C GLN A 4 -18.64 0.50 -6.49
N GLU A 5 -19.12 0.08 -5.32
CA GLU A 5 -19.24 0.93 -4.13
C GLU A 5 -17.87 1.40 -3.66
N ILE A 6 -16.90 0.48 -3.56
CA ILE A 6 -15.52 0.82 -3.15
C ILE A 6 -14.89 1.79 -4.13
N ALA A 7 -15.04 1.56 -5.46
CA ALA A 7 -14.52 2.47 -6.48
C ALA A 7 -15.20 3.85 -6.43
N ALA A 8 -16.50 3.91 -6.12
CA ALA A 8 -17.21 5.18 -5.94
C ALA A 8 -16.68 5.97 -4.75
N PHE A 9 -16.48 5.31 -3.59
CA PHE A 9 -15.82 5.91 -2.43
C PHE A 9 -14.40 6.41 -2.78
N ALA A 10 -13.62 5.58 -3.47
CA ALA A 10 -12.26 5.94 -3.86
C ALA A 10 -12.22 7.19 -4.74
N ARG A 11 -13.11 7.30 -5.74
CA ARG A 11 -13.21 8.49 -6.60
C ARG A 11 -13.56 9.73 -5.79
N GLU A 12 -14.52 9.63 -4.87
CA GLU A 12 -14.92 10.75 -4.03
C GLU A 12 -13.80 11.22 -3.10
N PHE A 13 -13.07 10.29 -2.47
CA PHE A 13 -11.93 10.65 -1.63
C PHE A 13 -10.77 11.23 -2.43
N ARG A 14 -10.50 10.72 -3.64
CA ARG A 14 -9.52 11.31 -4.56
C ARG A 14 -9.90 12.72 -5.00
N ALA A 15 -11.20 12.97 -5.24
CA ALA A 15 -11.69 14.29 -5.63
C ALA A 15 -11.58 15.33 -4.51
N ARG A 16 -11.65 14.88 -3.25
CA ARG A 16 -11.55 15.72 -2.05
C ARG A 16 -10.14 15.78 -1.45
N ALA A 17 -9.20 15.03 -2.01
CA ALA A 17 -7.82 15.07 -1.57
C ALA A 17 -7.18 16.42 -1.93
N ILE A 18 -6.22 16.86 -1.11
CA ILE A 18 -5.37 17.99 -1.46
C ILE A 18 -4.50 17.56 -2.65
N ASP A 19 -4.52 18.34 -3.71
CA ASP A 19 -3.71 18.08 -4.90
C ASP A 19 -2.23 18.33 -4.59
N PRO A 20 -1.35 17.31 -4.72
CA PRO A 20 0.09 17.48 -4.54
C PRO A 20 0.77 18.19 -5.72
N GLY A 21 0.09 18.41 -6.84
CA GLY A 21 0.63 19.06 -8.03
C GLY A 21 1.69 18.23 -8.75
N VAL A 22 1.52 16.89 -8.81
CA VAL A 22 2.48 15.95 -9.41
C VAL A 22 1.92 15.19 -10.63
N SER A 23 0.82 15.69 -11.20
CA SER A 23 0.08 15.00 -12.26
C SER A 23 0.91 14.66 -13.51
N GLU A 24 1.94 15.46 -13.81
CA GLU A 24 2.89 15.23 -14.91
C GLU A 24 3.70 13.93 -14.78
N HIS A 25 3.88 13.44 -13.53
CA HIS A 25 4.59 12.20 -13.23
C HIS A 25 3.66 11.00 -13.06
N SER A 26 2.34 11.20 -12.95
CA SER A 26 1.39 10.12 -12.59
C SER A 26 1.37 8.97 -13.60
N ALA A 27 1.62 9.27 -14.89
CA ALA A 27 1.57 8.28 -15.97
C ALA A 27 2.64 7.19 -15.87
N ASP A 28 3.78 7.49 -15.24
CA ASP A 28 4.96 6.63 -15.15
C ASP A 28 5.27 6.21 -13.71
N ALA A 29 4.51 6.73 -12.75
CA ALA A 29 4.73 6.44 -11.34
C ALA A 29 4.00 5.18 -10.87
N ILE A 30 4.57 4.58 -9.82
CA ILE A 30 4.01 3.44 -9.10
C ILE A 30 3.78 3.77 -7.62
N ASP A 31 2.73 3.18 -7.04
CA ASP A 31 2.56 3.01 -5.60
C ASP A 31 2.67 1.53 -5.23
N ILE A 32 3.31 1.23 -4.10
CA ILE A 32 3.32 -0.10 -3.49
C ILE A 32 2.77 0.05 -2.08
N VAL A 33 1.61 -0.54 -1.85
CA VAL A 33 0.82 -0.25 -0.67
C VAL A 33 0.02 -1.47 -0.23
N GLY A 34 -0.13 -1.66 1.07
CA GLY A 34 -1.00 -2.67 1.65
C GLY A 34 -2.25 -2.06 2.30
N THR A 35 -3.26 -2.88 2.49
CA THR A 35 -4.47 -2.50 3.26
C THR A 35 -4.17 -2.30 4.74
N GLY A 36 -3.11 -2.93 5.24
CA GLY A 36 -2.91 -3.12 6.67
C GLY A 36 -3.96 -4.06 7.28
N GLY A 37 -3.88 -4.25 8.59
CA GLY A 37 -4.87 -5.03 9.33
C GLY A 37 -4.77 -6.55 9.16
N ASP A 38 -3.67 -7.04 8.66
CA ASP A 38 -3.32 -8.45 8.53
C ASP A 38 -2.85 -9.08 9.86
N HIS A 39 -2.42 -8.25 10.81
CA HIS A 39 -1.88 -8.65 12.11
C HIS A 39 -0.72 -9.67 12.02
N SER A 40 -0.03 -9.73 10.89
CA SER A 40 1.10 -10.65 10.65
C SER A 40 2.32 -10.31 11.51
N GLY A 41 2.50 -9.04 11.83
CA GLY A 41 3.73 -8.53 12.45
C GLY A 41 4.91 -8.54 11.49
N GLY A 42 4.63 -8.52 10.18
CA GLY A 42 5.65 -8.45 9.13
C GLY A 42 6.42 -7.13 9.15
N PHE A 43 7.63 -7.18 8.61
CA PHE A 43 8.46 -6.00 8.35
C PHE A 43 7.81 -5.08 7.30
N ASN A 44 8.18 -3.81 7.27
CA ASN A 44 7.65 -2.83 6.30
C ASN A 44 8.21 -3.06 4.87
N ILE A 45 7.91 -4.22 4.27
CA ILE A 45 8.46 -4.66 2.97
C ILE A 45 8.19 -3.61 1.89
N SER A 46 6.94 -3.17 1.74
CA SER A 46 6.57 -2.18 0.73
C SER A 46 7.36 -0.87 0.86
N SER A 47 7.73 -0.45 2.08
CA SER A 47 8.53 0.76 2.29
C SER A 47 9.96 0.61 1.80
N MET A 48 10.56 -0.57 1.93
CA MET A 48 11.89 -0.84 1.41
C MET A 48 11.90 -1.02 -0.11
N VAL A 49 10.93 -1.75 -0.63
CA VAL A 49 10.80 -1.98 -2.07
C VAL A 49 10.69 -0.66 -2.85
N VAL A 50 9.94 0.33 -2.33
CA VAL A 50 9.82 1.63 -3.02
C VAL A 50 11.14 2.42 -3.03
N LEU A 51 11.98 2.30 -2.00
CA LEU A 51 13.30 2.93 -2.00
C LEU A 51 14.25 2.27 -3.00
N VAL A 52 14.23 0.93 -3.08
CA VAL A 52 14.99 0.17 -4.08
C VAL A 52 14.56 0.54 -5.50
N LEU A 53 13.25 0.63 -5.76
CA LEU A 53 12.71 1.01 -7.06
C LEU A 53 13.13 2.43 -7.46
N ALA A 54 13.04 3.39 -6.53
CA ALA A 54 13.49 4.75 -6.79
C ALA A 54 14.99 4.80 -7.11
N SER A 55 15.81 4.05 -6.38
CA SER A 55 17.24 3.91 -6.65
C SER A 55 17.53 3.29 -8.02
N ALA A 56 16.63 2.46 -8.54
CA ALA A 56 16.69 1.89 -9.87
C ALA A 56 16.10 2.80 -10.98
N GLY A 57 15.72 4.04 -10.63
CA GLY A 57 15.21 5.04 -11.58
C GLY A 57 13.70 4.93 -11.86
N VAL A 58 12.96 4.13 -11.10
CA VAL A 58 11.50 4.06 -11.20
C VAL A 58 10.88 5.20 -10.40
N LYS A 59 9.93 5.93 -10.97
CA LYS A 59 9.20 6.97 -10.24
C LYS A 59 8.21 6.35 -9.25
N VAL A 60 8.34 6.73 -7.99
CA VAL A 60 7.53 6.21 -6.88
C VAL A 60 6.74 7.34 -6.21
N MET A 61 5.44 7.18 -6.14
CA MET A 61 4.51 8.02 -5.39
C MET A 61 3.90 7.18 -4.27
N LYS A 62 4.62 7.02 -3.16
CA LYS A 62 4.11 6.20 -2.05
C LYS A 62 3.09 6.96 -1.23
N HIS A 63 1.92 6.34 -1.05
CA HIS A 63 0.90 6.80 -0.11
C HIS A 63 0.94 5.93 1.15
N GLY A 64 0.90 6.55 2.33
CA GLY A 64 0.99 5.78 3.57
C GLY A 64 0.57 6.55 4.81
N ASN A 65 0.55 5.83 5.93
CA ASN A 65 0.14 6.35 7.23
C ASN A 65 1.01 5.78 8.35
N ARG A 66 0.83 6.29 9.56
CA ARG A 66 1.35 5.66 10.79
C ARG A 66 0.63 4.36 11.07
N GLY A 67 1.26 3.50 11.84
CA GLY A 67 0.68 2.23 12.28
C GLY A 67 -0.63 2.47 13.07
N ILE A 68 -1.69 1.76 12.69
CA ILE A 68 -2.97 1.75 13.41
C ILE A 68 -3.14 0.39 14.10
N THR A 69 -2.82 -0.68 13.39
CA THR A 69 -2.92 -2.07 13.85
C THR A 69 -1.53 -2.74 13.95
N SER A 70 -0.53 -2.18 13.29
CA SER A 70 0.87 -2.60 13.36
C SER A 70 1.66 -1.76 14.35
N ALA A 71 2.74 -2.32 14.89
CA ALA A 71 3.67 -1.62 15.79
C ALA A 71 4.48 -0.51 15.06
N CYS A 72 4.62 -0.61 13.74
CA CYS A 72 5.34 0.34 12.90
C CYS A 72 4.63 0.47 11.55
N GLY A 73 4.09 1.65 11.25
CA GLY A 73 3.53 1.97 9.93
C GLY A 73 4.61 2.48 8.97
N SER A 74 4.27 2.62 7.70
CA SER A 74 5.20 3.13 6.67
C SER A 74 5.73 4.54 7.00
N ALA A 75 4.87 5.43 7.50
CA ALA A 75 5.27 6.77 7.91
C ALA A 75 6.19 6.76 9.13
N ASP A 76 6.00 5.80 10.06
CA ASP A 76 6.84 5.69 11.25
C ASP A 76 8.26 5.25 10.89
N LEU A 77 8.40 4.24 10.03
CA LEU A 77 9.70 3.79 9.54
C LEU A 77 10.41 4.88 8.73
N LEU A 78 9.72 5.50 7.77
CA LEU A 78 10.32 6.54 6.93
C LEU A 78 10.75 7.76 7.75
N ALA A 79 9.95 8.18 8.75
CA ALA A 79 10.34 9.24 9.68
C ALA A 79 11.58 8.85 10.49
N GLY A 80 11.66 7.59 10.94
CA GLY A 80 12.84 7.04 11.62
C GLY A 80 14.10 7.04 10.76
N LEU A 81 13.95 6.85 9.44
CA LEU A 81 15.02 6.96 8.45
C LEU A 81 15.37 8.42 8.09
N GLY A 82 14.72 9.42 8.71
CA GLY A 82 14.97 10.83 8.48
C GLY A 82 14.16 11.46 7.34
N VAL A 83 13.20 10.74 6.74
CA VAL A 83 12.31 11.29 5.73
C VAL A 83 11.33 12.27 6.38
N LYS A 84 11.25 13.50 5.86
CA LYS A 84 10.29 14.51 6.30
C LYS A 84 8.91 14.18 5.75
N ILE A 85 8.12 13.41 6.50
CA ILE A 85 6.82 12.88 6.07
C ILE A 85 5.73 13.96 5.86
N ASP A 86 5.89 15.13 6.48
CA ASP A 86 5.01 16.30 6.39
C ASP A 86 5.59 17.42 5.51
N ALA A 87 6.46 17.06 4.57
CA ALA A 87 7.06 18.02 3.63
C ALA A 87 5.99 18.74 2.79
N SER A 88 6.27 19.98 2.41
CA SER A 88 5.34 20.76 1.56
C SER A 88 5.22 20.16 0.16
N PRO A 89 4.12 20.42 -0.57
CA PRO A 89 3.96 19.95 -1.95
C PRO A 89 5.12 20.31 -2.87
N GLU A 90 5.73 21.51 -2.69
CA GLU A 90 6.90 21.96 -3.46
C GLU A 90 8.10 21.05 -3.24
N VAL A 91 8.38 20.71 -1.98
CA VAL A 91 9.49 19.79 -1.61
C VAL A 91 9.24 18.42 -2.18
N LEU A 92 8.00 17.90 -2.12
CA LEU A 92 7.64 16.58 -2.66
C LEU A 92 7.76 16.53 -4.19
N ARG A 93 7.37 17.60 -4.90
CA ARG A 93 7.57 17.71 -6.35
C ARG A 93 9.05 17.70 -6.71
N GLY A 94 9.87 18.50 -6.01
CA GLY A 94 11.32 18.49 -6.17
C GLY A 94 11.92 17.12 -5.95
N ALA A 95 11.57 16.45 -4.84
CA ALA A 95 12.05 15.11 -4.53
C ALA A 95 11.63 14.07 -5.60
N LEU A 96 10.40 14.13 -6.10
CA LEU A 96 9.93 13.24 -7.17
C LEU A 96 10.68 13.48 -8.48
N THR A 97 11.01 14.74 -8.79
CA THR A 97 11.76 15.09 -10.01
C THR A 97 13.23 14.68 -9.91
N GLU A 98 13.87 14.94 -8.77
CA GLU A 98 15.32 14.75 -8.59
C GLU A 98 15.69 13.33 -8.16
N LEU A 99 14.88 12.73 -7.27
CA LEU A 99 15.15 11.43 -6.64
C LEU A 99 14.25 10.32 -7.18
N GLY A 100 13.21 10.64 -7.96
CA GLY A 100 12.21 9.67 -8.39
C GLY A 100 11.29 9.19 -7.27
N TYR A 101 11.28 9.83 -6.10
CA TYR A 101 10.52 9.38 -4.93
C TYR A 101 9.81 10.51 -4.23
N CYS A 102 8.56 10.29 -3.84
CA CYS A 102 7.86 11.11 -2.85
C CYS A 102 6.95 10.27 -1.95
N PHE A 103 6.68 10.79 -0.75
CA PHE A 103 5.80 10.16 0.23
C PHE A 103 4.62 11.07 0.57
N PHE A 104 3.40 10.60 0.28
CA PHE A 104 2.18 11.30 0.65
C PHE A 104 1.66 10.78 1.99
N PHE A 105 1.80 11.60 3.02
CA PHE A 105 1.29 11.27 4.35
C PHE A 105 -0.23 11.47 4.40
N ALA A 106 -0.98 10.39 4.54
CA ALA A 106 -2.43 10.36 4.41
C ALA A 106 -3.18 11.44 5.22
N PRO A 107 -2.83 11.74 6.50
CA PRO A 107 -3.49 12.79 7.25
C PRO A 107 -3.35 14.20 6.66
N VAL A 108 -2.25 14.48 5.96
CA VAL A 108 -2.02 15.78 5.28
C VAL A 108 -2.90 15.90 4.05
N TYR A 109 -2.96 14.86 3.24
CA TYR A 109 -3.65 14.92 1.94
C TYR A 109 -5.14 14.62 1.99
N HIS A 110 -5.62 13.98 3.06
CA HIS A 110 -7.02 13.61 3.23
C HIS A 110 -7.63 14.20 4.52
N PRO A 111 -7.78 15.53 4.63
CA PRO A 111 -8.28 16.18 5.86
C PRO A 111 -9.71 15.75 6.23
N THR A 112 -10.49 15.27 5.26
CA THR A 112 -11.85 14.75 5.51
C THR A 112 -11.89 13.54 6.42
N PHE A 113 -10.81 12.74 6.48
CA PHE A 113 -10.75 11.58 7.37
C PHE A 113 -10.89 11.92 8.86
N LYS A 114 -10.51 13.14 9.27
CA LYS A 114 -10.68 13.57 10.67
C LYS A 114 -12.12 13.42 11.19
N HIS A 115 -13.11 13.60 10.29
CA HIS A 115 -14.53 13.47 10.64
C HIS A 115 -14.99 12.00 10.73
N ILE A 116 -14.25 11.08 10.09
CA ILE A 116 -14.57 9.65 10.02
C ILE A 116 -13.89 8.88 11.15
N VAL A 117 -12.74 9.36 11.64
CA VAL A 117 -11.94 8.67 12.68
C VAL A 117 -12.74 8.27 13.92
N PRO A 118 -13.62 9.13 14.51
CA PRO A 118 -14.40 8.74 15.68
C PRO A 118 -15.33 7.54 15.41
N VAL A 119 -16.01 7.55 14.24
CA VAL A 119 -16.90 6.47 13.82
C VAL A 119 -16.12 5.19 13.58
N ARG A 120 -14.97 5.27 12.89
CA ARG A 120 -14.09 4.11 12.69
C ARG A 120 -13.63 3.48 14.01
N LYS A 121 -13.23 4.31 14.98
CA LYS A 121 -12.82 3.83 16.30
C LYS A 121 -13.97 3.12 17.04
N ALA A 122 -15.18 3.68 17.00
CA ALA A 122 -16.35 3.08 17.61
C ALA A 122 -16.73 1.72 17.00
N LEU A 123 -16.62 1.59 15.66
CA LEU A 123 -16.89 0.33 14.96
C LEU A 123 -15.76 -0.70 15.18
N ALA A 124 -14.51 -0.25 15.19
CA ALA A 124 -13.36 -1.13 15.47
C ALA A 124 -13.43 -1.70 16.91
N ALA A 125 -13.88 -0.92 17.89
CA ALA A 125 -14.10 -1.38 19.26
C ALA A 125 -15.18 -2.49 19.35
N GLN A 126 -16.05 -2.60 18.34
CA GLN A 126 -17.05 -3.65 18.20
C GLN A 126 -16.56 -4.82 17.33
N GLY A 127 -15.28 -4.85 16.95
CA GLY A 127 -14.72 -5.84 16.03
C GLY A 127 -15.21 -5.72 14.57
N ARG A 128 -15.83 -4.58 14.20
CA ARG A 128 -16.41 -4.38 12.87
C ARG A 128 -15.42 -3.74 11.91
N ARG A 129 -15.09 -4.43 10.82
CA ARG A 129 -14.38 -3.86 9.68
C ARG A 129 -15.35 -3.08 8.79
N THR A 130 -14.82 -2.08 8.09
CA THR A 130 -15.59 -1.21 7.18
C THR A 130 -14.81 -0.98 5.89
N VAL A 131 -15.42 -0.35 4.90
CA VAL A 131 -14.76 0.08 3.66
C VAL A 131 -13.45 0.85 3.90
N PHE A 132 -13.34 1.56 5.01
CA PHE A 132 -12.13 2.32 5.38
C PHE A 132 -10.92 1.45 5.73
N ASN A 133 -11.10 0.15 5.91
CA ASN A 133 -9.97 -0.78 6.11
C ASN A 133 -9.29 -1.16 4.80
N ILE A 134 -9.97 -0.99 3.65
CA ILE A 134 -9.50 -1.36 2.32
C ILE A 134 -9.38 -0.17 1.37
N LEU A 135 -9.91 1.01 1.76
CA LEU A 135 -9.95 2.19 0.90
C LEU A 135 -8.59 2.86 0.74
N GLY A 136 -7.75 2.83 1.80
CA GLY A 136 -6.46 3.53 1.84
C GLY A 136 -5.59 3.36 0.60
N PRO A 137 -5.35 2.14 0.12
CA PRO A 137 -4.56 1.87 -1.08
C PRO A 137 -5.11 2.45 -2.38
N THR A 138 -6.39 2.77 -2.42
CA THR A 138 -7.07 3.23 -3.64
C THR A 138 -7.19 4.74 -3.76
N ILE A 139 -6.73 5.50 -2.75
CA ILE A 139 -6.97 6.95 -2.67
C ILE A 139 -5.69 7.78 -2.70
N ASN A 140 -4.58 7.25 -3.22
CA ASN A 140 -3.34 7.99 -3.39
C ASN A 140 -3.61 9.34 -4.12
N PRO A 141 -3.25 10.49 -3.53
CA PRO A 141 -3.54 11.80 -4.10
C PRO A 141 -2.76 12.09 -5.38
N GLY A 142 -1.57 11.48 -5.55
CA GLY A 142 -0.76 11.55 -6.77
C GLY A 142 -1.28 10.75 -7.94
N ARG A 143 -2.25 9.86 -7.71
CA ARG A 143 -2.92 9.01 -8.73
C ARG A 143 -1.93 8.29 -9.66
N PRO A 144 -0.93 7.57 -9.13
CA PRO A 144 0.02 6.85 -9.98
C PRO A 144 -0.73 5.86 -10.87
N ALA A 145 -0.27 5.72 -12.12
CA ALA A 145 -0.88 4.83 -13.10
C ALA A 145 -0.62 3.35 -12.83
N HIS A 146 0.38 3.06 -11.98
CA HIS A 146 0.77 1.70 -11.62
C HIS A 146 0.63 1.48 -10.12
N VAL A 147 0.24 0.26 -9.71
CA VAL A 147 0.09 -0.07 -8.30
C VAL A 147 0.34 -1.55 -8.03
N ILE A 148 1.06 -1.84 -6.94
CA ILE A 148 1.03 -3.15 -6.29
C ILE A 148 0.26 -2.96 -4.98
N LEU A 149 -0.82 -3.71 -4.83
CA LEU A 149 -1.75 -3.59 -3.72
C LEU A 149 -1.82 -4.92 -2.96
N GLY A 150 -1.28 -4.92 -1.75
CA GLY A 150 -1.43 -6.03 -0.82
C GLY A 150 -2.77 -5.99 -0.08
N VAL A 151 -3.39 -7.14 0.11
CA VAL A 151 -4.65 -7.27 0.84
C VAL A 151 -4.54 -8.26 1.99
N PHE A 152 -5.16 -7.93 3.13
CA PHE A 152 -5.06 -8.70 4.38
C PHE A 152 -5.74 -10.08 4.34
N ALA A 153 -6.58 -10.37 3.34
CA ALA A 153 -7.25 -11.65 3.19
C ALA A 153 -7.44 -12.00 1.70
N GLU A 154 -7.36 -13.29 1.38
CA GLU A 154 -7.37 -13.81 0.00
C GLU A 154 -8.65 -13.44 -0.75
N GLU A 155 -9.79 -13.43 -0.08
CA GLU A 155 -11.10 -13.05 -0.66
C GLU A 155 -11.15 -11.63 -1.22
N TRP A 156 -10.22 -10.76 -0.83
CA TRP A 156 -10.12 -9.38 -1.32
C TRP A 156 -9.33 -9.26 -2.62
N VAL A 157 -8.57 -10.29 -3.03
CA VAL A 157 -7.71 -10.23 -4.21
C VAL A 157 -8.53 -9.91 -5.47
N GLU A 158 -9.54 -10.72 -5.78
CA GLU A 158 -10.38 -10.50 -6.96
C GLU A 158 -11.22 -9.22 -6.86
N ARG A 159 -11.73 -8.92 -5.67
CA ARG A 159 -12.56 -7.73 -5.46
C ARG A 159 -11.77 -6.45 -5.64
N MET A 160 -10.56 -6.37 -5.09
CA MET A 160 -9.71 -5.20 -5.23
C MET A 160 -9.11 -5.07 -6.63
N ALA A 161 -8.87 -6.18 -7.33
CA ALA A 161 -8.53 -6.13 -8.75
C ALA A 161 -9.66 -5.52 -9.60
N ALA A 162 -10.91 -5.88 -9.32
CA ALA A 162 -12.07 -5.26 -9.95
C ALA A 162 -12.18 -3.75 -9.61
N VAL A 163 -11.87 -3.34 -8.36
CA VAL A 163 -11.80 -1.93 -7.97
C VAL A 163 -10.75 -1.18 -8.78
N LEU A 164 -9.51 -1.72 -8.86
CA LEU A 164 -8.44 -1.09 -9.63
C LEU A 164 -8.79 -0.94 -11.11
N LYS A 165 -9.48 -1.92 -11.70
CA LYS A 165 -9.99 -1.84 -13.07
C LYS A 165 -11.01 -0.70 -13.22
N LEU A 166 -11.93 -0.55 -12.27
CA LEU A 166 -12.92 0.54 -12.25
C LEU A 166 -12.30 1.92 -12.01
N LEU A 167 -11.09 1.97 -11.47
CA LEU A 167 -10.30 3.19 -11.26
C LEU A 167 -9.31 3.48 -12.40
N ASP A 168 -9.41 2.78 -13.53
CA ASP A 168 -8.63 2.95 -14.75
C ASP A 168 -7.10 2.77 -14.52
N THR A 169 -6.72 1.88 -13.60
CA THR A 169 -5.31 1.54 -13.34
C THR A 169 -4.66 0.94 -14.58
N LYS A 170 -3.57 1.53 -15.08
CA LYS A 170 -2.89 1.09 -16.32
C LYS A 170 -2.20 -0.27 -16.17
N ALA A 171 -1.54 -0.49 -15.06
CA ALA A 171 -0.98 -1.78 -14.69
C ALA A 171 -1.03 -1.92 -13.17
N GLY A 172 -1.74 -2.91 -12.69
CA GLY A 172 -1.92 -3.18 -11.27
C GLY A 172 -1.73 -4.66 -10.96
N LEU A 173 -1.25 -4.94 -9.77
CA LEU A 173 -1.20 -6.26 -9.19
C LEU A 173 -1.83 -6.20 -7.81
N VAL A 174 -2.82 -7.06 -7.56
CA VAL A 174 -3.32 -7.30 -6.21
C VAL A 174 -2.74 -8.60 -5.71
N ALA A 175 -2.25 -8.62 -4.47
CA ALA A 175 -1.57 -9.77 -3.90
C ALA A 175 -2.00 -10.03 -2.46
N HIS A 176 -1.94 -11.30 -2.07
CA HIS A 176 -2.11 -11.77 -0.70
C HIS A 176 -1.14 -12.92 -0.44
N GLY A 177 -0.25 -12.76 0.53
CA GLY A 177 0.61 -13.85 0.99
C GLY A 177 -0.13 -14.73 1.99
N VAL A 178 -0.21 -16.03 1.72
CA VAL A 178 -0.89 -17.00 2.59
C VAL A 178 0.13 -17.51 3.61
N ILE A 179 -0.09 -17.29 4.90
CA ILE A 179 0.78 -17.83 5.96
C ILE A 179 0.28 -19.21 6.38
N ASP A 180 -1.00 -19.32 6.70
CA ASP A 180 -1.70 -20.57 7.01
C ASP A 180 -3.21 -20.44 6.68
N GLU A 181 -4.04 -21.39 7.11
CA GLU A 181 -5.49 -21.40 6.82
C GLU A 181 -6.25 -20.17 7.34
N SER A 182 -5.72 -19.48 8.35
CA SER A 182 -6.38 -18.34 9.04
C SER A 182 -5.63 -17.02 8.97
N ARG A 183 -4.35 -17.07 8.59
CA ARG A 183 -3.45 -15.90 8.59
C ARG A 183 -2.86 -15.67 7.22
N GLY A 184 -2.71 -14.40 6.89
CA GLY A 184 -2.04 -13.96 5.69
C GLY A 184 -1.30 -12.64 5.92
N ILE A 185 -0.63 -12.18 4.89
CA ILE A 185 0.11 -10.92 4.88
C ILE A 185 -0.30 -10.11 3.64
N ASP A 186 -0.47 -8.82 3.81
CA ASP A 186 -0.80 -7.88 2.73
C ASP A 186 0.44 -7.45 1.92
N GLU A 187 1.31 -8.42 1.65
CA GLU A 187 2.55 -8.28 0.87
C GLU A 187 2.78 -9.52 -0.01
N VAL A 188 3.62 -9.39 -1.03
CA VAL A 188 4.20 -10.55 -1.70
C VAL A 188 5.35 -11.07 -0.83
N THR A 189 5.33 -12.35 -0.50
CA THR A 189 6.28 -12.96 0.42
C THR A 189 7.04 -14.14 -0.21
N THR A 190 8.28 -14.32 0.18
CA THR A 190 9.11 -15.50 -0.15
C THR A 190 8.81 -16.70 0.75
N ALA A 191 8.12 -16.48 1.88
CA ALA A 191 7.89 -17.53 2.87
C ALA A 191 6.81 -18.53 2.46
N THR A 192 5.85 -18.11 1.65
CA THR A 192 4.70 -18.96 1.33
C THR A 192 4.16 -18.69 -0.08
N ARG A 193 3.02 -19.31 -0.39
CA ARG A 193 2.25 -19.04 -1.59
C ARG A 193 1.63 -17.64 -1.53
N ASN A 194 1.68 -16.94 -2.64
CA ASN A 194 1.00 -15.66 -2.84
C ASN A 194 -0.12 -15.82 -3.87
N THR A 195 -1.34 -15.47 -3.51
CA THR A 195 -2.44 -15.35 -4.46
C THR A 195 -2.35 -13.99 -5.14
N VAL A 196 -2.36 -13.96 -6.48
CA VAL A 196 -2.15 -12.75 -7.26
C VAL A 196 -3.18 -12.56 -8.36
N ARG A 197 -3.54 -11.30 -8.62
CA ARG A 197 -4.42 -10.90 -9.71
C ARG A 197 -3.95 -9.62 -10.37
N GLY A 198 -3.64 -9.70 -11.66
CA GLY A 198 -3.23 -8.56 -12.48
C GLY A 198 -4.39 -7.76 -13.04
N VAL A 199 -4.15 -6.47 -13.31
CA VAL A 199 -5.12 -5.52 -13.88
C VAL A 199 -4.44 -4.69 -14.98
N GLY A 200 -5.22 -4.25 -15.95
CA GLY A 200 -4.71 -3.46 -17.08
C GLY A 200 -3.71 -4.25 -17.90
N ARG A 201 -2.50 -3.73 -18.10
CA ARG A 201 -1.43 -4.44 -18.86
C ARG A 201 -1.01 -5.76 -18.25
N LEU A 202 -1.27 -5.98 -16.95
CA LEU A 202 -0.99 -7.22 -16.23
C LEU A 202 -2.20 -8.16 -16.15
N GLY A 203 -3.29 -7.88 -16.87
CA GLY A 203 -4.55 -8.60 -16.78
C GLY A 203 -4.48 -10.09 -17.05
N GLN A 204 -3.42 -10.59 -17.70
CA GLN A 204 -3.16 -12.01 -17.91
C GLN A 204 -2.65 -12.73 -16.64
N ILE A 205 -2.13 -11.98 -15.64
CA ILE A 205 -1.64 -12.56 -14.39
C ILE A 205 -2.85 -12.95 -13.55
N ASN A 206 -2.97 -14.24 -13.26
CA ASN A 206 -3.99 -14.81 -12.38
C ASN A 206 -3.51 -16.15 -11.84
N GLY A 207 -3.45 -16.29 -10.53
CA GLY A 207 -3.03 -17.56 -9.92
C GLY A 207 -2.18 -17.36 -8.67
N HIS A 208 -1.14 -18.15 -8.57
CA HIS A 208 -0.29 -18.20 -7.38
C HIS A 208 1.17 -18.03 -7.77
N TRP A 209 1.89 -17.28 -6.94
CA TRP A 209 3.34 -17.15 -7.00
C TRP A 209 3.99 -17.68 -5.71
N SER A 210 5.19 -18.17 -5.84
CA SER A 210 6.08 -18.59 -4.76
C SER A 210 7.47 -17.97 -4.98
N ALA A 211 8.36 -18.09 -4.03
CA ALA A 211 9.75 -17.68 -4.18
C ALA A 211 10.42 -18.29 -5.41
N ARG A 212 10.09 -19.54 -5.73
CA ARG A 212 10.66 -20.28 -6.88
C ARG A 212 10.33 -19.66 -8.23
N ASP A 213 9.18 -18.99 -8.36
CA ASP A 213 8.79 -18.31 -9.61
C ASP A 213 9.70 -17.12 -9.93
N PHE A 214 10.47 -16.66 -8.93
CA PHE A 214 11.48 -15.60 -9.01
C PHE A 214 12.91 -16.11 -8.92
N GLY A 215 13.12 -17.44 -8.93
CA GLY A 215 14.46 -18.02 -8.79
C GLY A 215 15.03 -17.91 -7.38
N LEU A 216 14.17 -17.70 -6.37
CA LEU A 216 14.55 -17.54 -4.97
C LEU A 216 14.21 -18.81 -4.18
N GLU A 217 14.93 -19.01 -3.09
CA GLU A 217 14.58 -20.02 -2.10
C GLU A 217 13.44 -19.52 -1.20
N SER A 218 12.63 -20.47 -0.71
CA SER A 218 11.59 -20.15 0.28
C SER A 218 12.25 -19.87 1.63
N THR A 219 11.74 -18.88 2.34
CA THR A 219 12.16 -18.53 3.70
C THR A 219 11.09 -18.94 4.71
N GLU A 220 11.43 -18.94 5.99
CA GLU A 220 10.43 -19.06 7.04
C GLU A 220 9.76 -17.70 7.29
N PHE A 221 8.47 -17.69 7.61
CA PHE A 221 7.77 -16.43 7.90
C PHE A 221 8.39 -15.71 9.11
N ALA A 222 9.01 -16.44 10.03
CA ALA A 222 9.73 -15.89 11.16
C ALA A 222 10.85 -14.93 10.76
N ASP A 223 11.49 -15.16 9.60
CA ASP A 223 12.58 -14.34 9.08
C ASP A 223 12.09 -13.00 8.48
N LEU A 224 10.79 -12.90 8.23
CA LEU A 224 10.16 -11.69 7.66
C LEU A 224 9.51 -10.81 8.73
N LYS A 225 9.64 -11.17 10.00
CA LYS A 225 9.04 -10.40 11.09
C LYS A 225 9.76 -9.08 11.29
N GLY A 226 8.94 -8.06 11.48
CA GLY A 226 9.35 -6.76 12.00
C GLY A 226 8.99 -6.61 13.48
N GLY A 227 9.01 -5.38 13.93
CA GLY A 227 8.69 -5.01 15.30
C GLY A 227 8.25 -3.55 15.39
N ASP A 228 8.66 -2.89 16.46
CA ASP A 228 8.52 -1.46 16.61
C ASP A 228 9.50 -0.70 15.68
N VAL A 229 9.44 0.63 15.73
CA VAL A 229 10.28 1.49 14.86
C VAL A 229 11.76 1.20 15.06
N ALA A 230 12.21 1.04 16.31
CA ALA A 230 13.62 0.80 16.62
C ALA A 230 14.09 -0.55 16.07
N THR A 231 13.27 -1.59 16.22
CA THR A 231 13.52 -2.93 15.65
C THR A 231 13.61 -2.87 14.13
N ASN A 232 12.66 -2.21 13.48
CA ASN A 232 12.62 -2.14 12.01
C ASN A 232 13.76 -1.27 11.44
N LEU A 233 14.19 -0.23 12.14
CA LEU A 233 15.38 0.55 11.77
C LEU A 233 16.68 -0.25 11.87
N ALA A 234 16.75 -1.21 12.80
CA ALA A 234 17.92 -2.06 12.93
C ALA A 234 18.01 -3.16 11.86
N ILE A 235 16.91 -3.47 11.17
CA ILE A 235 16.86 -4.40 10.03
C ILE A 235 17.35 -3.72 8.74
N VAL A 236 17.15 -2.41 8.59
CA VAL A 236 17.55 -1.61 7.42
C VAL A 236 19.03 -1.26 7.48
#